data_d7cc4d10dad6d850bb339ad820540027
#
_entry.id   d7cc4d10dad6d850bb339ad820540027
#
_cell.length_a   1.000
_cell.length_b   1.000
_cell.length_c   1.000
_cell.angle_alpha   90.00
_cell.angle_beta   90.00
_cell.angle_gamma   90.00
#
_symmetry.space_group_name_H-M   'P 1'
#
loop_
_entity.id
_entity.type
_entity.pdbx_description
1 polymer ?
#
loop_
_entity_poly.entity_id
_entity_poly.type
_entity_poly.pdbx_seq_one_letter_code
_entity_poly.pdbx_strand_id
1 'polypeptide(L)'
;KYALQNFVDLSAYEAVKDILENFPKVGAEIDLSDDILVPQYSIQEEYHIDISYNDITPRSADINDISPEGWCKVLFAADSDEIDKLTEYTKNKGWDNLTFVRSSKFFYEILPNGCSKGTALKKMLELYRGYGYTVAACGDFNNDIEMLQNADIPIAPANALDEVKKIACMVTKADCDNGAVAEALYYVMNVL
;
A
#
# COMPACT_ATOMS: atom_id res chain seq x y z
N LYS A 1 -6.38 7.64 -18.90
CA LYS A 1 -6.86 8.87 -18.22
C LYS A 1 -7.43 8.40 -16.88
N TYR A 2 -6.81 8.77 -15.76
CA TYR A 2 -7.27 8.35 -14.42
C TYR A 2 -8.61 9.02 -14.10
N ALA A 3 -9.58 8.25 -13.59
CA ALA A 3 -10.90 8.76 -13.23
C ALA A 3 -10.86 9.61 -11.94
N LEU A 4 -9.91 9.32 -11.05
CA LEU A 4 -9.69 10.00 -9.77
C LEU A 4 -8.20 9.98 -9.45
N GLN A 5 -7.63 11.12 -9.12
CA GLN A 5 -6.26 11.26 -8.65
C GLN A 5 -6.26 12.12 -7.40
N ASN A 6 -5.71 11.60 -6.30
CA ASN A 6 -5.49 12.31 -5.07
C ASN A 6 -3.98 12.38 -4.81
N PHE A 7 -3.55 13.44 -4.17
CA PHE A 7 -2.15 13.64 -3.81
C PHE A 7 -1.98 13.67 -2.29
N VAL A 8 -0.80 13.28 -1.85
CA VAL A 8 -0.38 13.38 -0.47
C VAL A 8 -0.35 14.87 -0.07
N ASP A 9 -0.69 15.18 1.18
CA ASP A 9 -0.62 16.55 1.70
C ASP A 9 0.80 17.10 1.65
N LEU A 10 0.95 18.39 1.34
CA LEU A 10 2.27 19.02 1.18
C LEU A 10 3.15 18.97 2.43
N SER A 11 2.55 18.81 3.62
CA SER A 11 3.29 18.64 4.88
C SER A 11 4.07 17.32 4.94
N ALA A 12 3.79 16.37 4.04
CA ALA A 12 4.58 15.14 3.91
C ALA A 12 6.04 15.42 3.57
N TYR A 13 6.34 16.52 2.88
CA TYR A 13 7.71 16.92 2.58
C TYR A 13 8.57 17.07 3.84
N GLU A 14 8.08 17.82 4.82
CA GLU A 14 8.79 18.02 6.09
C GLU A 14 8.84 16.74 6.91
N ALA A 15 7.78 15.90 6.86
CA ALA A 15 7.75 14.62 7.53
C ALA A 15 8.79 13.64 6.93
N VAL A 16 8.92 13.58 5.60
CA VAL A 16 9.93 12.75 4.92
C VAL A 16 11.35 13.20 5.29
N LYS A 17 11.61 14.51 5.29
CA LYS A 17 12.93 15.03 5.70
C LYS A 17 13.26 14.65 7.14
N ASP A 18 12.35 14.88 8.07
CA ASP A 18 12.53 14.51 9.48
C ASP A 18 12.77 13.00 9.66
N ILE A 19 12.02 12.16 8.91
CA ILE A 19 12.21 10.70 8.94
C ILE A 19 13.61 10.32 8.42
N LEU A 20 14.04 10.83 7.28
CA LEU A 20 15.33 10.51 6.69
C LEU A 20 16.52 10.96 7.58
N GLU A 21 16.38 12.08 8.28
CA GLU A 21 17.37 12.56 9.24
C GLU A 21 17.47 11.65 10.47
N ASN A 22 16.36 11.14 10.98
CA ASN A 22 16.31 10.34 12.21
C ASN A 22 16.46 8.83 11.97
N PHE A 23 16.18 8.34 10.74
CA PHE A 23 16.23 6.93 10.36
C PHE A 23 17.13 6.69 9.14
N PRO A 24 18.47 6.76 9.31
CA PRO A 24 19.41 6.65 8.19
C PRO A 24 19.44 5.26 7.52
N LYS A 25 18.78 4.26 8.11
CA LYS A 25 18.64 2.91 7.54
C LYS A 25 17.34 2.71 6.75
N VAL A 26 16.41 3.66 6.83
CA VAL A 26 15.13 3.60 6.12
C VAL A 26 15.33 4.19 4.74
N GLY A 27 15.05 3.39 3.70
CA GLY A 27 14.92 3.92 2.34
C GLY A 27 13.61 4.67 2.17
N ALA A 28 13.56 5.62 1.24
CA ALA A 28 12.35 6.34 0.89
C ALA A 28 12.20 6.43 -0.62
N GLU A 29 10.98 6.21 -1.08
CA GLU A 29 10.56 6.33 -2.47
C GLU A 29 9.34 7.25 -2.53
N ILE A 30 9.33 8.15 -3.50
CA ILE A 30 8.27 9.12 -3.74
C ILE A 30 7.68 8.82 -5.12
N ASP A 31 6.45 8.34 -5.13
CA ASP A 31 5.73 8.05 -6.36
C ASP A 31 5.03 9.31 -6.88
N LEU A 32 5.32 9.65 -8.12
CA LEU A 32 4.60 10.64 -8.92
C LEU A 32 3.67 9.92 -9.91
N SER A 33 2.91 10.66 -10.70
CA SER A 33 2.00 10.06 -11.71
C SER A 33 2.71 9.26 -12.79
N ASP A 34 3.96 9.61 -13.12
CA ASP A 34 4.74 9.09 -14.23
C ASP A 34 6.26 8.98 -13.94
N ASP A 35 6.65 9.16 -12.67
CA ASP A 35 8.04 9.11 -12.22
C ASP A 35 8.13 8.56 -10.80
N ILE A 36 9.27 7.98 -10.45
CA ILE A 36 9.60 7.50 -9.10
C ILE A 36 10.92 8.12 -8.67
N LEU A 37 10.89 8.89 -7.58
CA LEU A 37 12.04 9.56 -7.02
C LEU A 37 12.50 8.86 -5.74
N VAL A 38 13.79 8.64 -5.61
CA VAL A 38 14.38 7.94 -4.46
C VAL A 38 15.38 8.85 -3.77
N PRO A 39 14.94 9.56 -2.70
CA PRO A 39 15.83 10.37 -1.86
C PRO A 39 16.87 9.54 -1.14
N GLN A 40 16.51 8.33 -0.71
CA GLN A 40 17.39 7.41 -0.01
C GLN A 40 17.03 5.97 -0.37
N TYR A 41 17.99 5.23 -0.95
CA TYR A 41 17.78 3.82 -1.26
C TYR A 41 17.75 2.96 0.00
N SER A 42 16.82 2.02 0.05
CA SER A 42 16.81 0.97 1.05
C SER A 42 17.86 -0.09 0.74
N ILE A 43 18.45 -0.68 1.78
CA ILE A 43 19.27 -1.90 1.67
C ILE A 43 18.42 -3.17 1.77
N GLN A 44 17.10 -3.02 1.97
CA GLN A 44 16.16 -4.14 2.12
C GLN A 44 15.99 -4.88 0.79
N GLU A 45 16.14 -6.20 0.80
CA GLU A 45 16.07 -7.04 -0.41
C GLU A 45 14.67 -6.98 -1.05
N GLU A 46 13.61 -7.02 -0.23
CA GLU A 46 12.23 -6.94 -0.69
C GLU A 46 11.93 -5.64 -1.44
N TYR A 47 12.56 -4.53 -1.04
CA TYR A 47 12.45 -3.28 -1.78
C TYR A 47 13.05 -3.39 -3.19
N HIS A 48 14.23 -4.01 -3.32
CA HIS A 48 14.87 -4.18 -4.62
C HIS A 48 14.11 -5.15 -5.53
N ILE A 49 13.45 -6.14 -4.94
CA ILE A 49 12.56 -7.04 -5.69
C ILE A 49 11.33 -6.25 -6.17
N ASP A 50 10.68 -5.46 -5.29
CA ASP A 50 9.48 -4.70 -5.61
C ASP A 50 9.73 -3.73 -6.76
N ILE A 51 10.79 -2.93 -6.72
CA ILE A 51 11.13 -1.98 -7.80
C ILE A 51 11.45 -2.69 -9.13
N SER A 52 11.90 -3.95 -9.10
CA SER A 52 12.23 -4.70 -10.32
C SER A 52 11.00 -5.06 -11.16
N TYR A 53 9.80 -5.04 -10.57
CA TYR A 53 8.53 -5.30 -11.25
C TYR A 53 7.85 -4.04 -11.78
N ASN A 54 8.39 -2.86 -11.46
CA ASN A 54 7.83 -1.60 -11.95
C ASN A 54 8.25 -1.32 -13.38
N ASP A 55 7.33 -0.85 -14.21
CA ASP A 55 7.63 -0.38 -15.58
C ASP A 55 8.39 0.95 -15.58
N ILE A 56 8.37 1.69 -14.46
CA ILE A 56 9.07 2.96 -14.26
C ILE A 56 10.37 2.68 -13.50
N THR A 57 11.51 3.10 -14.06
CA THR A 57 12.80 2.96 -13.39
C THR A 57 12.97 4.06 -12.35
N PRO A 58 13.09 3.73 -11.04
CA PRO A 58 13.33 4.71 -10.00
C PRO A 58 14.65 5.46 -10.24
N ARG A 59 14.66 6.76 -9.97
CA ARG A 59 15.85 7.59 -10.07
C ARG A 59 16.20 8.28 -8.76
N SER A 60 17.48 8.32 -8.42
CA SER A 60 17.95 9.06 -7.25
C SER A 60 17.72 10.55 -7.42
N ALA A 61 17.29 11.21 -6.35
CA ALA A 61 17.13 12.65 -6.29
C ALA A 61 17.38 13.13 -4.85
N ASP A 62 18.05 14.28 -4.68
CA ASP A 62 18.15 14.89 -3.34
C ASP A 62 16.76 15.37 -2.91
N ILE A 63 16.37 15.07 -1.67
CA ILE A 63 15.05 15.48 -1.13
C ILE A 63 14.85 17.01 -1.23
N ASN A 64 15.92 17.79 -1.12
CA ASN A 64 15.86 19.25 -1.21
C ASN A 64 15.60 19.75 -2.65
N ASP A 65 15.81 18.91 -3.65
CA ASP A 65 15.54 19.21 -5.07
C ASP A 65 14.19 18.67 -5.54
N ILE A 66 13.45 17.95 -4.69
CA ILE A 66 12.14 17.38 -5.01
C ILE A 66 11.04 18.40 -4.67
N SER A 67 10.18 18.71 -5.66
CA SER A 67 8.97 19.49 -5.40
C SER A 67 8.03 18.71 -4.46
N PRO A 68 7.42 19.36 -3.44
CA PRO A 68 6.44 18.71 -2.58
C PRO A 68 5.08 18.47 -3.27
N GLU A 69 4.90 18.94 -4.49
CA GLU A 69 3.64 18.82 -5.21
C GLU A 69 3.57 17.53 -6.03
N GLY A 70 2.37 16.97 -6.15
CA GLY A 70 2.10 15.85 -7.05
C GLY A 70 2.51 14.47 -6.53
N TRP A 71 2.86 14.33 -5.25
CA TRP A 71 3.17 13.05 -4.66
C TRP A 71 1.92 12.18 -4.56
N CYS A 72 1.93 11.05 -5.22
CA CYS A 72 0.83 10.07 -5.18
C CYS A 72 0.92 9.18 -3.95
N LYS A 73 2.14 8.85 -3.53
CA LYS A 73 2.46 8.00 -2.39
C LYS A 73 3.91 8.26 -1.96
N VAL A 74 4.22 8.02 -0.70
CA VAL A 74 5.61 7.85 -0.23
C VAL A 74 5.72 6.45 0.37
N LEU A 75 6.73 5.69 -0.03
CA LEU A 75 7.05 4.38 0.51
C LEU A 75 8.34 4.48 1.33
N PHE A 76 8.31 4.01 2.56
CA PHE A 76 9.49 3.76 3.39
C PHE A 76 9.76 2.27 3.45
N ALA A 77 11.04 1.88 3.27
CA ALA A 77 11.46 0.49 3.25
C ALA A 77 12.66 0.25 4.16
N ALA A 78 12.55 -0.71 5.07
CA ALA A 78 13.62 -1.13 5.97
C ALA A 78 13.32 -2.54 6.53
N ASP A 79 14.23 -3.08 7.37
CA ASP A 79 13.91 -4.27 8.14
C ASP A 79 12.72 -4.04 9.10
N SER A 80 12.08 -5.14 9.53
CA SER A 80 10.84 -5.08 10.33
C SER A 80 11.01 -4.28 11.63
N ASP A 81 12.16 -4.43 12.30
CA ASP A 81 12.42 -3.76 13.58
C ASP A 81 12.56 -2.25 13.39
N GLU A 82 13.14 -1.82 12.27
CA GLU A 82 13.30 -0.40 11.94
C GLU A 82 11.94 0.21 11.53
N ILE A 83 11.11 -0.54 10.79
CA ILE A 83 9.74 -0.12 10.47
C ILE A 83 8.87 -0.04 11.73
N ASP A 84 9.06 -0.93 12.72
CA ASP A 84 8.34 -0.85 14.00
C ASP A 84 8.68 0.43 14.75
N LYS A 85 9.98 0.79 14.83
CA LYS A 85 10.44 2.04 15.43
C LYS A 85 9.92 3.27 14.69
N LEU A 86 9.96 3.25 13.36
CA LEU A 86 9.43 4.32 12.53
C LEU A 86 7.92 4.50 12.75
N THR A 87 7.17 3.40 12.82
CA THR A 87 5.73 3.41 13.09
C THR A 87 5.41 4.06 14.44
N GLU A 88 6.17 3.72 15.48
CA GLU A 88 6.00 4.33 16.80
C GLU A 88 6.41 5.81 16.82
N TYR A 89 7.49 6.14 16.13
CA TYR A 89 7.96 7.52 15.99
C TYR A 89 6.90 8.42 15.34
N THR A 90 6.32 8.01 14.22
CA THR A 90 5.33 8.79 13.49
C THR A 90 4.05 9.02 14.27
N LYS A 91 3.60 8.02 15.07
CA LYS A 91 2.43 8.15 15.97
C LYS A 91 2.60 9.27 17.01
N ASN A 92 3.84 9.53 17.42
CA ASN A 92 4.13 10.52 18.46
C ASN A 92 4.44 11.93 17.91
N LYS A 93 4.44 12.12 16.58
CA LYS A 93 4.81 13.40 15.94
C LYS A 93 3.65 14.38 15.77
N GLY A 94 2.40 13.95 15.91
CA GLY A 94 1.24 14.80 15.71
C GLY A 94 1.03 15.23 14.25
N TRP A 95 1.42 14.39 13.30
CA TRP A 95 1.15 14.59 11.86
C TRP A 95 -0.26 14.13 11.48
N ASP A 96 -1.27 14.73 12.12
CA ASP A 96 -2.68 14.29 12.01
C ASP A 96 -3.27 14.48 10.60
N ASN A 97 -2.63 15.28 9.76
CA ASN A 97 -3.01 15.51 8.36
C ASN A 97 -2.34 14.51 7.38
N LEU A 98 -1.54 13.58 7.86
CA LEU A 98 -0.92 12.52 7.06
C LEU A 98 -1.53 11.15 7.40
N THR A 99 -1.80 10.36 6.36
CA THR A 99 -2.29 9.00 6.51
C THR A 99 -1.13 8.01 6.37
N PHE A 100 -0.68 7.47 7.49
CA PHE A 100 0.35 6.44 7.53
C PHE A 100 -0.27 5.05 7.51
N VAL A 101 0.26 4.16 6.67
CA VAL A 101 -0.23 2.78 6.52
C VAL A 101 0.94 1.81 6.49
N ARG A 102 0.87 0.74 7.27
CA ARG A 102 1.79 -0.39 7.14
C ARG A 102 1.24 -1.36 6.11
N SER A 103 1.93 -1.51 4.99
CA SER A 103 1.50 -2.36 3.87
C SER A 103 2.19 -3.73 3.85
N SER A 104 3.31 -3.89 4.56
CA SER A 104 3.99 -5.17 4.76
C SER A 104 4.85 -5.17 6.03
N LYS A 105 5.61 -6.23 6.26
CA LYS A 105 6.62 -6.28 7.32
C LYS A 105 7.72 -5.24 7.14
N PHE A 106 8.05 -4.93 5.88
CA PHE A 106 9.21 -4.15 5.47
C PHE A 106 8.85 -2.78 4.92
N PHE A 107 7.53 -2.50 4.72
CA PHE A 107 7.03 -1.29 4.07
C PHE A 107 6.07 -0.51 4.95
N TYR A 108 6.28 0.80 4.96
CA TYR A 108 5.44 1.78 5.64
C TYR A 108 5.20 2.95 4.69
N GLU A 109 3.98 3.42 4.54
CA GLU A 109 3.60 4.33 3.48
C GLU A 109 2.91 5.58 4.00
N ILE A 110 3.08 6.72 3.30
CA ILE A 110 2.19 7.88 3.41
C ILE A 110 1.28 7.86 2.18
N LEU A 111 -0.02 7.82 2.42
CA LEU A 111 -1.06 7.86 1.39
C LEU A 111 -1.82 9.20 1.42
N PRO A 112 -2.44 9.62 0.31
CA PRO A 112 -3.37 10.74 0.31
C PRO A 112 -4.50 10.51 1.30
N ASN A 113 -4.91 11.56 2.01
CA ASN A 113 -5.96 11.46 3.01
C ASN A 113 -7.27 10.90 2.44
N GLY A 114 -7.85 9.95 3.17
CA GLY A 114 -9.07 9.25 2.76
C GLY A 114 -8.88 8.26 1.60
N CYS A 115 -7.63 7.98 1.22
CA CYS A 115 -7.30 6.94 0.26
C CYS A 115 -6.95 5.64 0.97
N SER A 116 -7.67 4.57 0.64
CA SER A 116 -7.38 3.19 1.03
C SER A 116 -7.84 2.26 -0.10
N LYS A 117 -7.43 0.99 -0.06
CA LYS A 117 -7.97 -0.03 -0.97
C LYS A 117 -9.50 -0.15 -0.82
N GLY A 118 -10.01 -0.01 0.41
CA GLY A 118 -11.44 -0.04 0.70
C GLY A 118 -12.20 1.15 0.13
N THR A 119 -11.70 2.38 0.32
CA THR A 119 -12.34 3.58 -0.26
C THR A 119 -12.27 3.56 -1.79
N ALA A 120 -11.20 3.03 -2.38
CA ALA A 120 -11.09 2.85 -3.82
C ALA A 120 -12.16 1.87 -4.34
N LEU A 121 -12.32 0.71 -3.66
CA LEU A 121 -13.37 -0.25 -4.00
C LEU A 121 -14.77 0.36 -3.91
N LYS A 122 -15.08 1.09 -2.83
CA LYS A 122 -16.37 1.79 -2.70
C LYS A 122 -16.66 2.74 -3.86
N LYS A 123 -15.66 3.54 -4.26
CA LYS A 123 -15.79 4.44 -5.41
C LYS A 123 -16.00 3.68 -6.73
N MET A 124 -15.30 2.56 -6.92
CA MET A 124 -15.53 1.69 -8.08
C MET A 124 -16.96 1.13 -8.09
N LEU A 125 -17.45 0.63 -6.97
CA LEU A 125 -18.82 0.12 -6.83
C LEU A 125 -19.85 1.19 -7.14
N GLU A 126 -19.62 2.45 -6.74
CA GLU A 126 -20.50 3.57 -7.09
C GLU A 126 -20.56 3.83 -8.60
N LEU A 127 -19.42 3.77 -9.30
CA LEU A 127 -19.33 3.96 -10.74
C LEU A 127 -20.07 2.84 -11.51
N TYR A 128 -20.09 1.62 -10.98
CA TYR A 128 -20.74 0.46 -11.58
C TYR A 128 -22.11 0.14 -10.96
N ARG A 129 -22.64 1.02 -10.13
CA ARG A 129 -23.95 0.88 -9.50
C ARG A 129 -25.05 0.70 -10.57
N GLY A 130 -25.84 -0.35 -10.43
CA GLY A 130 -26.93 -0.67 -11.37
C GLY A 130 -26.60 -1.74 -12.39
N TYR A 131 -25.36 -2.21 -12.49
CA TYR A 131 -25.00 -3.33 -13.37
C TYR A 131 -25.16 -4.72 -12.71
N GLY A 132 -25.45 -4.78 -11.41
CA GLY A 132 -25.68 -6.04 -10.69
C GLY A 132 -24.41 -6.91 -10.56
N TYR A 133 -23.22 -6.32 -10.50
CA TYR A 133 -21.98 -7.05 -10.31
C TYR A 133 -21.86 -7.61 -8.89
N THR A 134 -21.33 -8.83 -8.79
CA THR A 134 -20.80 -9.40 -7.56
C THR A 134 -19.31 -9.12 -7.51
N VAL A 135 -18.81 -8.64 -6.38
CA VAL A 135 -17.42 -8.24 -6.21
C VAL A 135 -16.68 -9.22 -5.32
N ALA A 136 -15.67 -9.88 -5.88
CA ALA A 136 -14.70 -10.65 -5.12
C ALA A 136 -13.44 -9.80 -4.89
N ALA A 137 -12.88 -9.87 -3.68
CA ALA A 137 -11.61 -9.25 -3.34
C ALA A 137 -10.70 -10.26 -2.65
N CYS A 138 -9.39 -10.20 -2.96
CA CYS A 138 -8.36 -11.00 -2.32
C CYS A 138 -7.35 -10.07 -1.65
N GLY A 139 -6.97 -10.37 -0.40
CA GLY A 139 -6.05 -9.56 0.37
C GLY A 139 -5.42 -10.35 1.51
N ASP A 140 -4.24 -9.94 1.96
CA ASP A 140 -3.43 -10.67 2.93
C ASP A 140 -2.98 -9.85 4.15
N PHE A 141 -3.02 -8.52 4.07
CA PHE A 141 -2.47 -7.66 5.12
C PHE A 141 -3.50 -6.64 5.66
N ASN A 142 -3.10 -5.85 6.67
CA ASN A 142 -3.99 -4.91 7.37
C ASN A 142 -4.63 -3.86 6.46
N ASN A 143 -3.90 -3.39 5.45
CA ASN A 143 -4.39 -2.43 4.46
C ASN A 143 -5.47 -3.00 3.52
N ASP A 144 -5.70 -4.32 3.53
CA ASP A 144 -6.74 -5.00 2.76
C ASP A 144 -8.05 -5.19 3.53
N ILE A 145 -8.03 -5.05 4.86
CA ILE A 145 -9.19 -5.34 5.72
C ILE A 145 -10.43 -4.56 5.27
N GLU A 146 -10.31 -3.24 5.07
CA GLU A 146 -11.44 -2.42 4.63
C GLU A 146 -11.95 -2.83 3.25
N MET A 147 -11.06 -3.20 2.32
CA MET A 147 -11.43 -3.68 0.99
C MET A 147 -12.21 -4.99 1.09
N LEU A 148 -11.71 -5.95 1.86
CA LEU A 148 -12.37 -7.25 2.07
C LEU A 148 -13.74 -7.12 2.73
N GLN A 149 -13.88 -6.21 3.71
CA GLN A 149 -15.16 -5.94 4.38
C GLN A 149 -16.22 -5.31 3.45
N ASN A 150 -15.81 -4.70 2.34
CA ASN A 150 -16.70 -4.11 1.35
C ASN A 150 -16.92 -5.00 0.11
N ALA A 151 -16.29 -6.16 0.04
CA ALA A 151 -16.49 -7.14 -1.03
C ALA A 151 -17.62 -8.11 -0.68
N ASP A 152 -18.35 -8.61 -1.70
CA ASP A 152 -19.35 -9.65 -1.54
C ASP A 152 -18.70 -11.02 -1.27
N ILE A 153 -17.51 -11.25 -1.83
CA ILE A 153 -16.73 -12.50 -1.68
C ILE A 153 -15.31 -12.12 -1.24
N PRO A 154 -15.08 -11.91 0.07
CA PRO A 154 -13.74 -11.68 0.60
C PRO A 154 -12.94 -12.98 0.67
N ILE A 155 -11.70 -12.98 0.14
CA ILE A 155 -10.82 -14.13 0.07
C ILE A 155 -9.45 -13.77 0.66
N ALA A 156 -8.85 -14.71 1.39
CA ALA A 156 -7.51 -14.55 1.95
C ALA A 156 -6.57 -15.65 1.46
N PRO A 157 -5.32 -15.36 1.10
CA PRO A 157 -4.31 -16.39 0.83
C PRO A 157 -3.86 -17.10 2.12
N ALA A 158 -3.25 -18.29 1.97
CA ALA A 158 -2.82 -19.11 3.11
C ALA A 158 -1.86 -18.39 4.06
N ASN A 159 -1.02 -17.49 3.55
CA ASN A 159 -0.05 -16.70 4.31
C ASN A 159 -0.62 -15.38 4.87
N ALA A 160 -1.91 -15.07 4.68
CA ALA A 160 -2.53 -13.86 5.21
C ALA A 160 -2.48 -13.81 6.74
N LEU A 161 -2.54 -12.59 7.28
CA LEU A 161 -2.65 -12.38 8.72
C LEU A 161 -3.94 -13.02 9.28
N ASP A 162 -3.89 -13.46 10.53
CA ASP A 162 -5.03 -14.13 11.17
C ASP A 162 -6.29 -13.26 11.22
N GLU A 163 -6.13 -11.95 11.41
CA GLU A 163 -7.24 -10.98 11.37
C GLU A 163 -7.86 -10.86 9.97
N VAL A 164 -7.08 -10.99 8.92
CA VAL A 164 -7.56 -11.00 7.54
C VAL A 164 -8.31 -12.30 7.23
N LYS A 165 -7.75 -13.44 7.65
CA LYS A 165 -8.42 -14.75 7.50
C LYS A 165 -9.77 -14.82 8.20
N LYS A 166 -9.94 -14.12 9.33
CA LYS A 166 -11.22 -14.10 10.09
C LYS A 166 -12.37 -13.44 9.35
N ILE A 167 -12.09 -12.48 8.46
CA ILE A 167 -13.11 -11.76 7.68
C ILE A 167 -13.32 -12.39 6.30
N ALA A 168 -12.42 -13.26 5.85
CA ALA A 168 -12.55 -13.96 4.57
C ALA A 168 -13.61 -15.06 4.63
N CYS A 169 -14.42 -15.19 3.59
CA CYS A 169 -15.34 -16.34 3.42
C CYS A 169 -14.62 -17.57 2.88
N MET A 170 -13.44 -17.40 2.28
CA MET A 170 -12.58 -18.46 1.76
C MET A 170 -11.12 -18.14 2.02
N VAL A 171 -10.37 -19.11 2.56
CA VAL A 171 -8.92 -19.05 2.66
C VAL A 171 -8.33 -20.07 1.69
N THR A 172 -7.45 -19.62 0.79
CA THR A 172 -6.79 -20.51 -0.19
C THR A 172 -5.83 -21.47 0.48
N LYS A 173 -5.53 -22.59 -0.17
CA LYS A 173 -4.48 -23.51 0.27
C LYS A 173 -3.09 -23.02 -0.13
N ALA A 174 -3.01 -22.34 -1.26
CA ALA A 174 -1.81 -21.70 -1.76
C ALA A 174 -1.60 -20.34 -1.06
N ASP A 175 -0.35 -19.94 -0.88
CA ASP A 175 0.04 -18.59 -0.50
C ASP A 175 0.08 -17.63 -1.71
N CYS A 176 0.41 -16.38 -1.47
CA CYS A 176 0.43 -15.35 -2.51
C CYS A 176 1.41 -15.64 -3.65
N ASP A 177 2.51 -16.37 -3.39
CA ASP A 177 3.56 -16.70 -4.36
C ASP A 177 3.25 -17.99 -5.14
N ASN A 178 2.35 -18.84 -4.63
CA ASN A 178 2.10 -20.19 -5.12
C ASN A 178 0.71 -20.38 -5.74
N GLY A 179 0.06 -19.30 -6.19
CA GLY A 179 -1.16 -19.39 -6.99
C GLY A 179 -2.46 -19.16 -6.22
N ALA A 180 -2.44 -18.48 -5.08
CA ALA A 180 -3.65 -18.13 -4.31
C ALA A 180 -4.71 -17.43 -5.17
N VAL A 181 -4.30 -16.53 -6.07
CA VAL A 181 -5.23 -15.82 -6.96
C VAL A 181 -5.92 -16.78 -7.93
N ALA A 182 -5.23 -17.80 -8.41
CA ALA A 182 -5.83 -18.84 -9.28
C ALA A 182 -6.88 -19.65 -8.53
N GLU A 183 -6.61 -20.05 -7.28
CA GLU A 183 -7.60 -20.73 -6.43
C GLU A 183 -8.80 -19.82 -6.14
N ALA A 184 -8.56 -18.54 -5.86
CA ALA A 184 -9.61 -17.56 -5.61
C ALA A 184 -10.53 -17.41 -6.84
N LEU A 185 -9.97 -17.25 -8.03
CA LEU A 185 -10.73 -17.18 -9.29
C LEU A 185 -11.55 -18.46 -9.53
N TYR A 186 -10.93 -19.63 -9.34
CA TYR A 186 -11.64 -20.91 -9.47
C TYR A 186 -12.80 -21.01 -8.49
N TYR A 187 -12.61 -20.59 -7.23
CA TYR A 187 -13.69 -20.57 -6.24
C TYR A 187 -14.84 -19.66 -6.68
N VAL A 188 -14.54 -18.41 -7.05
CA VAL A 188 -15.54 -17.43 -7.50
C VAL A 188 -16.36 -17.96 -8.69
N MET A 189 -15.69 -18.56 -9.67
CA MET A 189 -16.36 -19.13 -10.86
C MET A 189 -17.29 -20.33 -10.55
N ASN A 190 -17.14 -20.95 -9.38
CA ASN A 190 -17.98 -22.09 -8.97
C ASN A 190 -19.06 -21.74 -7.95
N VAL A 191 -19.05 -20.53 -7.37
CA VAL A 191 -20.07 -20.07 -6.42
C VAL A 191 -21.05 -19.06 -7.02
N LEU A 192 -20.72 -18.49 -8.18
CA LEU A 192 -21.59 -17.64 -9.00
C LEU A 192 -22.29 -18.45 -10.08
#